data_dc4fbbc4de8f67ed79cd621640e31bba
#
_entry.id   dc4fbbc4de8f67ed79cd621640e31bba
#
_cell.length_a   1.000
_cell.length_b   1.000
_cell.length_c   1.000
_cell.angle_alpha   90.00
_cell.angle_beta   90.00
_cell.angle_gamma   90.00
#
_symmetry.space_group_name_H-M   'P 1'
#
loop_
_entity.id
_entity.type
_entity.pdbx_description
1 polymer ?
#
loop_
_entity_poly.entity_id
_entity_poly.type
_entity_poly.pdbx_seq_one_letter_code
_entity_poly.pdbx_strand_id
1 'polypeptide(L)'
;MALSVCRTVIDDFARELLKHGTAAFPIACYHDDLQTEPVPWHWHEELEVLVVSEGTILATAAGEKYRLEKGEGLFINAGVLHGDWPLNAGPCRLHSICLLYTSPSPR
;
A
#
# COMPACT_ATOMS: atom_id res chain seq x y z
N MET A 1 -2.07 -16.49 6.77
CA MET A 1 -1.94 -15.66 5.58
C MET A 1 -0.46 -15.33 5.36
N ALA A 2 0.03 -15.60 4.18
CA ALA A 2 1.45 -15.39 3.89
C ALA A 2 1.71 -13.94 3.48
N LEU A 3 2.82 -13.37 3.94
CA LEU A 3 3.30 -12.08 3.48
C LEU A 3 4.25 -12.28 2.30
N SER A 4 4.12 -11.47 1.30
CA SER A 4 5.01 -11.50 0.15
C SER A 4 5.54 -10.09 -0.14
N VAL A 5 6.73 -10.04 -0.74
CA VAL A 5 7.30 -8.78 -1.19
C VAL A 5 6.64 -8.43 -2.53
N CYS A 6 6.19 -7.19 -2.65
CA CYS A 6 5.50 -6.72 -3.83
C CYS A 6 6.27 -5.56 -4.46
N ARG A 7 6.43 -5.62 -5.78
CA ARG A 7 6.97 -4.51 -6.55
C ARG A 7 5.80 -3.77 -7.19
N THR A 8 5.78 -2.46 -7.04
CA THR A 8 4.73 -1.64 -7.62
C THR A 8 4.98 -1.41 -9.11
N VAL A 9 3.98 -1.73 -9.92
CA VAL A 9 4.00 -1.50 -11.37
C VAL A 9 2.81 -0.59 -11.70
N ILE A 10 3.08 0.56 -12.30
CA ILE A 10 2.07 1.57 -12.57
C ILE A 10 2.00 1.90 -14.05
N ASP A 11 0.85 2.42 -14.49
CA ASP A 11 0.66 2.91 -15.86
C ASP A 11 0.87 4.44 -15.92
N ASP A 12 0.58 5.04 -17.08
CA ASP A 12 0.77 6.48 -17.30
C ASP A 12 -0.14 7.34 -16.44
N PHE A 13 -1.19 6.77 -15.87
CA PHE A 13 -2.13 7.46 -14.99
C PHE A 13 -1.87 7.13 -13.51
N ALA A 14 -0.71 6.57 -13.20
CA ALA A 14 -0.33 6.14 -11.86
C ALA A 14 -1.21 5.03 -11.29
N ARG A 15 -1.96 4.32 -12.13
CA ARG A 15 -2.73 3.16 -11.69
C ARG A 15 -1.81 1.95 -11.59
N GLU A 16 -1.86 1.26 -10.47
CA GLU A 16 -1.10 0.03 -10.31
C GLU A 16 -1.68 -1.06 -11.22
N LEU A 17 -0.83 -1.69 -12.01
CA LEU A 17 -1.26 -2.69 -13.00
C LEU A 17 -1.47 -4.07 -12.40
N LEU A 18 -0.78 -4.37 -11.29
CA LEU A 18 -0.94 -5.66 -10.62
C LEU A 18 -2.13 -5.62 -9.69
N LYS A 19 -3.01 -6.59 -9.82
CA LYS A 19 -4.13 -6.74 -8.88
C LYS A 19 -3.68 -7.49 -7.64
N HIS A 20 -4.17 -7.02 -6.50
CA HIS A 20 -3.90 -7.63 -5.21
C HIS A 20 -5.09 -8.51 -4.82
N GLY A 21 -4.85 -9.81 -4.77
CA GLY A 21 -5.91 -10.76 -4.50
C GLY A 21 -6.68 -11.15 -5.75
N THR A 22 -7.62 -12.05 -5.60
CA THR A 22 -8.48 -12.54 -6.67
C THR A 22 -9.92 -12.58 -6.21
N ALA A 23 -10.86 -12.81 -7.14
CA ALA A 23 -12.27 -12.95 -6.80
C ALA A 23 -12.52 -14.10 -5.82
N ALA A 24 -11.72 -15.18 -5.92
CA ALA A 24 -11.83 -16.33 -5.01
C ALA A 24 -11.09 -16.09 -3.69
N PHE A 25 -10.06 -15.24 -3.70
CA PHE A 25 -9.28 -14.91 -2.51
C PHE A 25 -8.99 -13.42 -2.52
N PRO A 26 -9.94 -12.60 -2.07
CA PRO A 26 -9.89 -11.15 -2.26
C PRO A 26 -8.99 -10.41 -1.27
N ILE A 27 -8.10 -11.10 -0.58
CA ILE A 27 -7.19 -10.48 0.39
C ILE A 27 -5.76 -10.84 0.01
N ALA A 28 -4.88 -9.85 0.02
CA ALA A 28 -3.46 -10.04 -0.19
C ALA A 28 -2.67 -9.28 0.88
N CYS A 29 -1.61 -9.91 1.38
CA CYS A 29 -0.74 -9.30 2.37
C CYS A 29 0.66 -9.15 1.81
N TYR A 30 1.26 -8.00 2.01
CA TYR A 30 2.55 -7.65 1.46
C TYR A 30 3.48 -7.15 2.55
N HIS A 31 4.77 -7.26 2.26
CA HIS A 31 5.83 -6.75 3.09
C HIS A 31 6.77 -5.94 2.19
N ASP A 32 6.91 -4.66 2.47
CA ASP A 32 7.74 -3.77 1.67
C ASP A 32 8.90 -3.22 2.48
N ASP A 33 10.09 -3.23 1.88
CA ASP A 33 11.29 -2.62 2.42
C ASP A 33 11.56 -1.34 1.64
N LEU A 34 11.25 -0.19 2.26
CA LEU A 34 11.35 1.10 1.58
C LEU A 34 12.79 1.57 1.38
N GLN A 35 13.76 0.97 2.08
CA GLN A 35 15.17 1.27 1.81
C GLN A 35 15.63 0.67 0.49
N THR A 36 15.02 -0.45 0.11
CA THR A 36 15.32 -1.09 -1.16
C THR A 36 14.58 -0.41 -2.30
N GLU A 37 13.29 -0.15 -2.11
CA GLU A 37 12.47 0.43 -3.16
C GLU A 37 11.28 1.17 -2.54
N PRO A 38 11.28 2.51 -2.57
CA PRO A 38 10.11 3.27 -2.12
C PRO A 38 8.87 2.92 -2.95
N VAL A 39 7.71 3.11 -2.36
CA VAL A 39 6.44 2.90 -3.06
C VAL A 39 6.06 4.21 -3.74
N PRO A 40 6.14 4.29 -5.08
CA PRO A 40 5.84 5.53 -5.78
C PRO A 40 4.35 5.86 -5.78
N TRP A 41 4.02 7.07 -6.19
CA TRP A 41 2.63 7.48 -6.33
C TRP A 41 1.89 6.52 -7.26
N HIS A 42 0.77 5.97 -6.76
CA HIS A 42 -0.07 5.05 -7.53
C HIS A 42 -1.47 4.99 -6.91
N TRP A 43 -2.38 4.35 -7.62
CA TRP A 43 -3.68 4.03 -7.08
C TRP A 43 -4.10 2.64 -7.58
N HIS A 44 -5.02 2.02 -6.86
CA HIS A 44 -5.59 0.73 -7.23
C HIS A 44 -7.03 0.64 -6.72
N GLU A 45 -7.73 -0.38 -7.18
CA GLU A 45 -9.15 -0.53 -6.86
C GLU A 45 -9.37 -1.18 -5.49
N GLU A 46 -8.35 -1.76 -4.90
CA GLU A 46 -8.43 -2.41 -3.61
C GLU A 46 -8.31 -1.39 -2.48
N LEU A 47 -8.97 -1.71 -1.38
CA LEU A 47 -8.74 -1.03 -0.10
C LEU A 47 -7.40 -1.48 0.45
N GLU A 48 -6.73 -0.63 1.16
CA GLU A 48 -5.44 -0.97 1.76
C GLU A 48 -5.36 -0.50 3.20
N VAL A 49 -4.79 -1.35 4.06
CA VAL A 49 -4.36 -0.94 5.41
C VAL A 49 -2.87 -1.20 5.47
N LEU A 50 -2.09 -0.17 5.79
CA LEU A 50 -0.66 -0.34 5.98
C LEU A 50 -0.30 -0.08 7.45
N VAL A 51 0.72 -0.78 7.93
CA VAL A 51 1.25 -0.62 9.28
C VAL A 51 2.77 -0.61 9.21
N VAL A 52 3.39 0.36 9.87
CA VAL A 52 4.84 0.46 9.91
C VAL A 52 5.39 -0.57 10.89
N SER A 53 6.26 -1.46 10.41
CA SER A 53 6.91 -2.47 11.25
C SER A 53 8.29 -2.06 11.71
N GLU A 54 8.98 -1.22 10.95
CA GLU A 54 10.29 -0.68 11.32
C GLU A 54 10.47 0.71 10.74
N GLY A 55 11.13 1.59 11.51
CA GLY A 55 11.51 2.92 11.05
C GLY A 55 10.36 3.92 11.06
N THR A 56 10.58 5.00 10.33
CA THR A 56 9.62 6.11 10.19
C THR A 56 9.35 6.32 8.72
N ILE A 57 8.08 6.43 8.36
CA ILE A 57 7.63 6.47 6.97
C ILE A 57 6.83 7.75 6.73
N LEU A 58 7.06 8.38 5.60
CA LEU A 58 6.17 9.40 5.07
C LEU A 58 5.16 8.69 4.17
N ALA A 59 3.93 8.60 4.63
CA ALA A 59 2.83 8.08 3.83
C ALA A 59 2.03 9.24 3.30
N THR A 60 1.72 9.21 2.01
CA THR A 60 0.91 10.27 1.38
C THR A 60 -0.33 9.62 0.78
N ALA A 61 -1.47 10.24 1.01
CA ALA A 61 -2.73 9.74 0.49
C ALA A 61 -3.71 10.90 0.34
N ALA A 62 -4.40 10.95 -0.79
CA ALA A 62 -5.42 11.97 -1.06
C ALA A 62 -4.91 13.39 -0.86
N GLY A 63 -3.64 13.64 -1.20
CA GLY A 63 -3.03 14.96 -1.07
C GLY A 63 -2.55 15.31 0.34
N GLU A 64 -2.74 14.42 1.30
CA GLU A 64 -2.29 14.63 2.68
C GLU A 64 -1.01 13.85 2.94
N LYS A 65 -0.20 14.35 3.88
CA LYS A 65 1.04 13.72 4.28
C LYS A 65 0.93 13.26 5.72
N TYR A 66 1.35 12.02 5.97
CA TYR A 66 1.29 11.42 7.29
C TYR A 66 2.67 10.88 7.66
N ARG A 67 3.19 11.34 8.79
CA ARG A 67 4.40 10.77 9.37
C ARG A 67 3.98 9.61 10.26
N LEU A 68 4.37 8.40 9.89
CA LEU A 68 4.01 7.20 10.62
C LEU A 68 5.24 6.57 11.24
N GLU A 69 5.16 6.25 12.51
CA GLU A 69 6.21 5.57 13.24
C GLU A 69 5.83 4.11 13.47
N LYS A 70 6.79 3.32 13.94
CA LYS A 70 6.58 1.89 14.20
C LYS A 70 5.29 1.66 15.00
N GLY A 71 4.46 0.77 14.53
CA GLY A 71 3.18 0.43 15.15
C GLY A 71 2.02 1.28 14.68
N GLU A 72 2.28 2.36 13.95
CA GLU A 72 1.22 3.21 13.41
C GLU A 72 0.82 2.76 12.02
N GLY A 73 -0.42 3.02 11.65
CA GLY A 73 -0.94 2.60 10.36
C GLY A 73 -1.84 3.63 9.71
N LEU A 74 -2.21 3.33 8.48
CA LEU A 74 -3.06 4.19 7.67
C LEU A 74 -4.00 3.33 6.84
N PHE A 75 -5.27 3.75 6.80
CA PHE A 75 -6.26 3.15 5.93
C PHE A 75 -6.36 3.98 4.64
N ILE A 76 -6.29 3.31 3.50
CA ILE A 76 -6.36 3.95 2.19
C ILE A 76 -7.53 3.38 1.42
N ASN A 77 -8.46 4.25 1.05
CA ASN A 77 -9.63 3.84 0.27
C ASN A 77 -9.25 3.45 -1.16
N ALA A 78 -10.13 2.70 -1.80
CA ALA A 78 -9.98 2.35 -3.21
C ALA A 78 -9.94 3.62 -4.06
N GLY A 79 -9.08 3.62 -5.06
CA GLY A 79 -8.97 4.74 -6.00
C GLY A 79 -8.19 5.94 -5.49
N VAL A 80 -7.68 5.91 -4.27
CA VAL A 80 -6.92 7.03 -3.71
C VAL A 80 -5.47 6.97 -4.16
N LEU A 81 -4.98 8.08 -4.70
CA LEU A 81 -3.57 8.21 -5.07
C LEU A 81 -2.73 8.26 -3.81
N HIS A 82 -1.75 7.37 -3.70
CA HIS A 82 -0.92 7.27 -2.51
C HIS A 82 0.49 6.79 -2.84
N GLY A 83 1.38 6.93 -1.87
CA GLY A 83 2.76 6.47 -1.98
C GLY A 83 3.45 6.54 -0.63
N ASP A 84 4.58 5.85 -0.51
CA ASP A 84 5.31 5.75 0.75
C ASP A 84 6.80 5.91 0.54
N TRP A 85 7.44 6.69 1.42
CA TRP A 85 8.87 6.95 1.37
C TRP A 85 9.50 6.81 2.74
N PRO A 86 10.77 6.36 2.83
CA PRO A 86 11.44 6.29 4.11
C PRO A 86 11.85 7.67 4.61
N LEU A 87 11.75 7.90 5.91
CA LEU A 87 12.20 9.14 6.54
C LEU A 87 13.46 8.97 7.38
N ASN A 88 13.92 7.74 7.59
CA ASN A 88 15.15 7.48 8.34
C ASN A 88 16.14 6.70 7.49
N ALA A 89 17.42 6.73 7.88
CA ALA A 89 18.49 6.08 7.15
C ALA A 89 18.59 4.57 7.44
N GLY A 90 18.03 4.11 8.54
CA GLY A 90 18.05 2.71 8.92
C GLY A 90 16.95 1.90 8.29
N PRO A 91 16.69 0.69 8.82
CA PRO A 91 15.59 -0.13 8.30
C PRO A 91 14.28 0.62 8.30
N CYS A 92 13.52 0.46 7.23
CA CYS A 92 12.25 1.16 7.06
C CYS A 92 11.31 0.21 6.31
N ARG A 93 10.41 -0.41 7.06
CA ARG A 93 9.54 -1.47 6.53
C ARG A 93 8.10 -1.26 6.92
N LEU A 94 7.23 -1.67 6.02
CA LEU A 94 5.80 -1.68 6.27
C LEU A 94 5.19 -3.00 5.84
N HIS A 95 4.05 -3.32 6.46
CA HIS A 95 3.19 -4.41 6.05
C HIS A 95 1.91 -3.80 5.53
N SER A 96 1.37 -4.35 4.45
CA SER A 96 0.10 -3.89 3.92
C SER A 96 -0.83 -5.06 3.67
N ILE A 97 -2.10 -4.79 3.85
CA ILE A 97 -3.18 -5.73 3.57
C ILE A 97 -4.07 -5.06 2.54
N CYS A 98 -4.16 -5.65 1.37
CA CYS A 98 -5.02 -5.16 0.31
C CYS A 98 -6.25 -6.04 0.21
N LEU A 99 -7.43 -5.42 0.22
CA LEU A 99 -8.69 -6.11 0.16
C LEU A 99 -9.38 -5.75 -1.15
N LEU A 100 -9.58 -6.76 -1.99
CA LEU A 100 -10.31 -6.57 -3.23
C LEU A 100 -11.78 -6.38 -2.90
N TYR A 101 -12.27 -5.16 -3.09
CA TYR A 101 -13.67 -4.84 -2.84
C TYR A 101 -14.44 -4.95 -4.14
N THR A 102 -15.37 -5.89 -4.17
CA THR A 102 -16.32 -5.99 -5.26
C THR A 102 -17.71 -5.66 -4.73
N SER A 103 -18.31 -4.64 -5.29
CA SER A 103 -19.67 -4.32 -4.89
C SER A 103 -20.59 -5.48 -5.24
N PRO A 104 -21.38 -5.98 -4.30
CA PRO A 104 -22.35 -7.02 -4.60
C PRO A 104 -23.53 -6.50 -5.40
N SER A 105 -23.66 -5.20 -5.50
CA SER A 105 -24.78 -4.57 -6.17
C SER A 105 -24.46 -4.33 -7.64
N PRO A 106 -25.28 -4.75 -8.55
CA PRO A 106 -25.07 -4.40 -9.97
C PRO A 106 -25.15 -2.90 -10.15
N ARG A 107 -24.39 -2.42 -11.05
CA ARG A 107 -24.36 -1.00 -11.41
C ARG A 107 -25.25 -0.75 -12.60
#